data_9a601ddfb8d7af24acb6f819c66e8178
#
_entry.id   9a601ddfb8d7af24acb6f819c66e8178
#
_cell.length_a   1.000
_cell.length_b   1.000
_cell.length_c   1.000
_cell.angle_alpha   90.00
_cell.angle_beta   90.00
_cell.angle_gamma   90.00
#
_symmetry.space_group_name_H-M   'P 1'
#
loop_
_entity.id
_entity.type
_entity.pdbx_description
1 polymer ?
#
loop_
_entity_poly.entity_id
_entity_poly.type
_entity_poly.pdbx_seq_one_letter_code
_entity_poly.pdbx_strand_id
1 'polypeptide(L)'
;DCNRDLLMAQHPEGINGLNGYFEWLPNVVVDQHEQGALRPYYFSPGHPKRTHPFTPQLNQDLTAEISSYTAKALDRIGTTYYSKEGYDDFYYGKGAAYGDAHGSVCLLYEQGSTRGHLRNTPSGEWTFGWTIRNQALASCATLEAAKAMCTRLLAYQKEYYERTASEARKEAVQGYVFDTRGSKSVAFHFLENMARHHIEVYQLAKDYQAAGNKEFQKGSAYVIPVAQKYSTMVKVLMEDCLEYTDSTFYDISTWTFPYAFNLECAPVKSVARLMGDRIERNDFPQGRLIGGESRVGYVF
;
A
#
# COMPACT_ATOMS: atom_id res chain seq x y z
N ASP A 1 14.02 1.55 -3.89
CA ASP A 1 13.64 0.45 -3.00
C ASP A 1 12.22 -0.01 -3.34
N CYS A 2 12.12 -1.15 -4.05
CA CYS A 2 10.83 -1.68 -4.53
C CYS A 2 9.85 -1.96 -3.38
N ASN A 3 10.36 -2.33 -2.20
CA ASN A 3 9.53 -2.59 -1.01
C ASN A 3 9.11 -1.30 -0.25
N ARG A 4 9.17 -0.15 -0.87
CA ARG A 4 8.59 1.12 -0.41
C ARG A 4 7.84 1.84 -1.53
N ASP A 5 7.86 1.28 -2.75
CA ASP A 5 7.40 1.95 -3.96
C ASP A 5 5.93 1.63 -4.32
N LEU A 6 5.28 0.67 -3.64
CA LEU A 6 3.94 0.26 -4.05
C LEU A 6 2.88 1.38 -3.98
N LEU A 7 2.99 2.34 -3.04
CA LEU A 7 2.11 3.51 -3.04
C LEU A 7 2.53 4.55 -4.10
N MET A 8 3.82 4.88 -4.16
CA MET A 8 4.30 5.88 -5.12
C MET A 8 4.34 5.33 -6.54
N ALA A 9 4.58 4.03 -6.70
CA ALA A 9 4.59 3.29 -7.97
C ALA A 9 5.38 4.00 -9.08
N GLN A 10 6.61 4.44 -8.77
CA GLN A 10 7.46 5.19 -9.72
C GLN A 10 8.40 4.27 -10.50
N HIS A 11 8.81 3.16 -9.89
CA HIS A 11 9.71 2.20 -10.53
C HIS A 11 8.96 1.21 -11.42
N PRO A 12 9.55 0.77 -12.54
CA PRO A 12 8.93 -0.24 -13.39
C PRO A 12 8.52 -1.51 -12.65
N GLU A 13 9.30 -1.93 -11.67
CA GLU A 13 9.03 -3.10 -10.84
C GLU A 13 7.80 -2.89 -9.95
N GLY A 14 7.65 -1.71 -9.35
CA GLY A 14 6.47 -1.33 -8.55
C GLY A 14 5.21 -1.29 -9.42
N ILE A 15 5.29 -0.66 -10.60
CA ILE A 15 4.18 -0.58 -11.56
C ILE A 15 3.77 -1.98 -12.02
N ASN A 16 4.72 -2.84 -12.40
CA ASN A 16 4.43 -4.20 -12.83
C ASN A 16 3.87 -5.05 -11.68
N GLY A 17 4.37 -4.85 -10.47
CA GLY A 17 3.82 -5.49 -9.26
C GLY A 17 2.35 -5.15 -9.05
N LEU A 18 1.98 -3.87 -9.19
CA LEU A 18 0.59 -3.41 -9.11
C LEU A 18 -0.28 -4.01 -10.23
N ASN A 19 0.20 -4.01 -11.47
CA ASN A 19 -0.53 -4.60 -12.60
C ASN A 19 -0.84 -6.08 -12.32
N GLY A 20 0.15 -6.86 -11.89
CA GLY A 20 -0.05 -8.26 -11.52
C GLY A 20 -1.00 -8.42 -10.32
N TYR A 21 -0.88 -7.55 -9.31
CA TYR A 21 -1.77 -7.57 -8.15
C TYR A 21 -3.24 -7.35 -8.57
N PHE A 22 -3.52 -6.33 -9.39
CA PHE A 22 -4.89 -6.01 -9.84
C PHE A 22 -5.45 -6.99 -10.87
N GLU A 23 -4.59 -7.67 -11.63
CA GLU A 23 -5.01 -8.74 -12.53
C GLU A 23 -5.54 -9.95 -11.76
N TRP A 24 -4.86 -10.35 -10.68
CA TRP A 24 -5.18 -11.55 -9.92
C TRP A 24 -6.04 -11.31 -8.67
N LEU A 25 -5.95 -10.15 -8.04
CA LEU A 25 -6.57 -9.82 -6.75
C LEU A 25 -6.43 -10.96 -5.74
N PRO A 26 -5.19 -11.34 -5.37
CA PRO A 26 -4.94 -12.52 -4.56
C PRO A 26 -5.54 -12.39 -3.16
N ASN A 27 -6.04 -13.50 -2.62
CA ASN A 27 -6.54 -13.54 -1.23
C ASN A 27 -5.40 -13.52 -0.20
N VAL A 28 -4.23 -14.06 -0.57
CA VAL A 28 -3.03 -14.11 0.27
C VAL A 28 -1.84 -13.60 -0.53
N VAL A 29 -1.07 -12.72 0.08
CA VAL A 29 0.18 -12.17 -0.49
C VAL A 29 1.31 -12.49 0.48
N VAL A 30 2.45 -12.93 -0.05
CA VAL A 30 3.65 -13.21 0.75
C VAL A 30 4.81 -12.39 0.24
N ASP A 31 5.42 -11.64 1.15
CA ASP A 31 6.63 -10.87 0.93
C ASP A 31 7.79 -11.58 1.65
N GLN A 32 8.71 -12.18 0.88
CA GLN A 32 9.81 -12.99 1.43
C GLN A 32 11.12 -12.23 1.37
N HIS A 33 11.69 -12.01 2.53
CA HIS A 33 12.91 -11.21 2.74
C HIS A 33 14.00 -11.97 3.50
N GLU A 34 15.15 -11.33 3.55
CA GLU A 34 16.25 -11.66 4.45
C GLU A 34 16.53 -10.50 5.41
N GLN A 35 16.73 -10.85 6.67
CA GLN A 35 17.17 -9.95 7.74
C GLN A 35 18.61 -10.21 8.17
N GLY A 36 19.09 -9.49 9.19
CA GLY A 36 20.44 -9.68 9.73
C GLY A 36 20.71 -11.12 10.17
N ALA A 37 21.91 -11.61 9.88
CA ALA A 37 22.33 -13.02 10.06
C ALA A 37 22.28 -13.56 11.50
N LEU A 38 22.12 -12.70 12.50
CA LEU A 38 22.06 -13.12 13.92
C LEU A 38 20.62 -13.26 14.45
N ARG A 39 19.62 -13.08 13.58
CA ARG A 39 18.21 -13.15 13.99
C ARG A 39 17.57 -14.48 13.59
N PRO A 40 16.74 -15.08 14.48
CA PRO A 40 15.87 -16.20 14.11
C PRO A 40 14.94 -15.87 12.96
N TYR A 41 14.28 -16.86 12.40
CA TYR A 41 13.26 -16.66 11.36
C TYR A 41 12.11 -15.81 11.89
N TYR A 42 11.65 -14.83 11.11
CA TYR A 42 10.48 -14.04 11.45
C TYR A 42 9.33 -14.33 10.47
N PHE A 43 8.10 -14.29 11.00
CA PHE A 43 6.88 -14.26 10.20
C PHE A 43 5.78 -13.44 10.87
N SER A 44 4.91 -12.85 10.03
CA SER A 44 3.75 -12.05 10.46
C SER A 44 2.83 -12.83 11.43
N PRO A 45 1.99 -12.16 12.23
CA PRO A 45 1.77 -10.73 12.24
C PRO A 45 2.90 -9.94 12.90
N GLY A 46 2.98 -8.66 12.56
CA GLY A 46 3.89 -7.70 13.17
C GLY A 46 3.50 -7.33 14.61
N HIS A 47 4.18 -6.33 15.17
CA HIS A 47 3.89 -5.84 16.51
C HIS A 47 2.46 -5.26 16.56
N PRO A 48 1.58 -5.69 17.51
CA PRO A 48 0.15 -5.32 17.48
C PRO A 48 -0.15 -3.82 17.56
N LYS A 49 0.75 -3.02 18.17
CA LYS A 49 0.60 -1.56 18.24
C LYS A 49 1.11 -0.83 17.01
N ARG A 50 1.62 -1.57 16.01
CA ARG A 50 2.22 -1.04 14.78
C ARG A 50 1.48 -1.54 13.54
N THR A 51 0.18 -1.80 13.67
CA THR A 51 -0.73 -2.12 12.58
C THR A 51 -1.48 -0.86 12.18
N HIS A 52 -1.65 -0.65 10.88
CA HIS A 52 -2.39 0.52 10.37
C HIS A 52 -3.86 0.47 10.83
N PRO A 53 -4.44 1.59 11.29
CA PRO A 53 -5.82 1.61 11.81
C PRO A 53 -6.90 1.17 10.80
N PHE A 54 -6.61 1.26 9.49
CA PHE A 54 -7.52 0.80 8.44
C PHE A 54 -7.43 -0.70 8.16
N THR A 55 -6.42 -1.40 8.70
CA THR A 55 -6.34 -2.87 8.62
C THR A 55 -7.33 -3.47 9.64
N PRO A 56 -8.32 -4.26 9.19
CA PRO A 56 -9.30 -4.84 10.12
C PRO A 56 -8.67 -5.87 11.07
N GLN A 57 -9.16 -5.98 12.29
CA GLN A 57 -8.70 -7.00 13.23
C GLN A 57 -8.82 -8.42 12.65
N LEU A 58 -9.88 -8.72 11.92
CA LEU A 58 -10.06 -10.02 11.25
C LEU A 58 -8.93 -10.33 10.26
N ASN A 59 -8.33 -9.32 9.59
CA ASN A 59 -7.15 -9.52 8.76
C ASN A 59 -5.98 -10.05 9.60
N GLN A 60 -5.70 -9.42 10.74
CA GLN A 60 -4.62 -9.82 11.64
C GLN A 60 -4.87 -11.21 12.26
N ASP A 61 -6.12 -11.55 12.54
CA ASP A 61 -6.51 -12.88 13.04
C ASP A 61 -6.27 -13.96 11.98
N LEU A 62 -6.62 -13.69 10.72
CA LEU A 62 -6.34 -14.58 9.58
C LEU A 62 -4.85 -14.71 9.32
N THR A 63 -4.10 -13.62 9.41
CA THR A 63 -2.62 -13.61 9.33
C THR A 63 -2.02 -14.52 10.40
N ALA A 64 -2.46 -14.40 11.64
CA ALA A 64 -1.99 -15.22 12.75
C ALA A 64 -2.33 -16.72 12.55
N GLU A 65 -3.51 -17.02 12.01
CA GLU A 65 -3.93 -18.39 11.73
C GLU A 65 -3.09 -19.03 10.60
N ILE A 66 -2.88 -18.33 9.48
CA ILE A 66 -1.97 -18.78 8.41
C ILE A 66 -0.57 -19.03 8.98
N SER A 67 -0.07 -18.09 9.76
CA SER A 67 1.26 -18.18 10.39
C SER A 67 1.41 -19.35 11.36
N SER A 68 0.31 -19.86 11.93
CA SER A 68 0.35 -21.07 12.76
C SER A 68 0.80 -22.32 11.98
N TYR A 69 0.52 -22.38 10.68
CA TYR A 69 1.02 -23.46 9.81
C TYR A 69 2.51 -23.32 9.59
N THR A 70 3.02 -22.12 9.39
CA THR A 70 4.46 -21.83 9.29
C THR A 70 5.19 -22.20 10.57
N ALA A 71 4.65 -21.82 11.74
CA ALA A 71 5.20 -22.20 13.05
C ALA A 71 5.34 -23.72 13.16
N LYS A 72 4.26 -24.48 12.89
CA LYS A 72 4.29 -25.95 12.94
C LYS A 72 5.31 -26.56 11.96
N ALA A 73 5.49 -25.97 10.78
CA ALA A 73 6.46 -26.47 9.80
C ALA A 73 7.91 -26.24 10.29
N LEU A 74 8.20 -25.07 10.86
CA LEU A 74 9.51 -24.74 11.41
C LEU A 74 9.83 -25.54 12.68
N ASP A 75 8.84 -25.79 13.55
CA ASP A 75 9.00 -26.66 14.73
C ASP A 75 9.45 -28.07 14.36
N ARG A 76 8.91 -28.66 13.29
CA ARG A 76 9.28 -30.01 12.82
C ARG A 76 10.76 -30.15 12.45
N ILE A 77 11.40 -29.04 12.08
CA ILE A 77 12.80 -29.02 11.65
C ILE A 77 13.73 -28.34 12.66
N GLY A 78 13.18 -27.94 13.83
CA GLY A 78 13.94 -27.29 14.91
C GLY A 78 14.47 -25.90 14.57
N THR A 79 13.83 -25.18 13.66
CA THR A 79 14.20 -23.79 13.34
C THR A 79 13.60 -22.85 14.36
N THR A 80 14.42 -22.03 14.99
CA THR A 80 13.97 -20.96 15.89
C THR A 80 13.34 -19.81 15.12
N TYR A 81 12.27 -19.25 15.66
CA TYR A 81 11.53 -18.15 15.02
C TYR A 81 10.93 -17.20 16.07
N TYR A 82 10.44 -16.05 15.59
CA TYR A 82 9.66 -15.08 16.38
C TYR A 82 8.57 -14.44 15.51
N SER A 83 7.58 -13.85 16.19
CA SER A 83 6.41 -13.18 15.60
C SER A 83 5.87 -12.17 16.59
N LYS A 84 5.00 -11.26 16.14
CA LYS A 84 4.33 -10.25 16.96
C LYS A 84 5.26 -9.24 17.64
N GLU A 85 6.46 -9.10 17.14
CA GLU A 85 7.46 -8.15 17.63
C GLU A 85 8.40 -7.69 16.52
N GLY A 86 9.06 -6.55 16.71
CA GLY A 86 10.08 -6.01 15.78
C GLY A 86 9.49 -5.30 14.59
N TYR A 87 8.81 -6.01 13.73
CA TYR A 87 8.25 -5.50 12.48
C TYR A 87 6.88 -4.83 12.68
N ASP A 88 6.58 -3.88 11.78
CA ASP A 88 5.28 -3.22 11.67
C ASP A 88 4.46 -3.76 10.48
N ASP A 89 3.16 -3.48 10.54
CA ASP A 89 2.20 -3.69 9.46
C ASP A 89 1.41 -2.39 9.26
N PHE A 90 2.16 -1.29 9.01
CA PHE A 90 1.62 0.06 9.03
C PHE A 90 1.64 0.71 7.65
N TYR A 91 2.79 0.76 6.98
CA TYR A 91 2.94 1.46 5.71
C TYR A 91 2.53 0.58 4.54
N TYR A 92 1.41 0.89 3.91
CA TYR A 92 0.88 0.14 2.77
C TYR A 92 1.71 0.20 1.48
N GLY A 93 2.80 0.93 1.44
CA GLY A 93 3.77 0.88 0.34
C GLY A 93 4.70 -0.33 0.35
N LYS A 94 4.60 -1.22 1.36
CA LYS A 94 5.34 -2.47 1.49
C LYS A 94 4.57 -3.64 0.87
N GLY A 95 5.28 -4.63 0.31
CA GLY A 95 4.67 -5.86 -0.22
C GLY A 95 3.86 -6.63 0.82
N ALA A 96 4.32 -6.60 2.07
CA ALA A 96 3.67 -7.25 3.21
C ALA A 96 2.41 -6.55 3.74
N ALA A 97 2.03 -5.38 3.22
CA ALA A 97 0.90 -4.61 3.73
C ALA A 97 -0.03 -4.08 2.64
N TYR A 98 0.46 -3.85 1.41
CA TYR A 98 -0.32 -3.24 0.33
C TYR A 98 -1.68 -3.91 0.12
N GLY A 99 -1.69 -5.24 0.08
CA GLY A 99 -2.91 -6.02 -0.14
C GLY A 99 -3.92 -5.92 0.99
N ASP A 100 -3.51 -5.57 2.21
CA ASP A 100 -4.43 -5.42 3.36
C ASP A 100 -5.39 -4.25 3.16
N ALA A 101 -4.96 -3.20 2.43
CA ALA A 101 -5.81 -2.11 2.00
C ALA A 101 -6.80 -2.49 0.86
N HIS A 102 -6.71 -3.74 0.36
CA HIS A 102 -7.48 -4.26 -0.77
C HIS A 102 -8.17 -5.60 -0.45
N GLY A 103 -8.26 -5.98 0.83
CA GLY A 103 -8.94 -7.19 1.25
C GLY A 103 -8.15 -8.49 1.04
N SER A 104 -6.87 -8.42 0.78
CA SER A 104 -5.95 -9.56 0.88
C SER A 104 -5.51 -9.76 2.33
N VAL A 105 -4.87 -10.88 2.62
CA VAL A 105 -4.11 -11.14 3.84
C VAL A 105 -2.64 -11.18 3.47
N CYS A 106 -1.89 -10.19 3.95
CA CYS A 106 -0.47 -10.06 3.63
C CYS A 106 0.42 -10.62 4.74
N LEU A 107 1.53 -11.26 4.35
CA LEU A 107 2.49 -11.85 5.28
C LEU A 107 3.90 -11.41 4.93
N LEU A 108 4.67 -11.07 5.95
CA LEU A 108 6.11 -10.86 5.87
C LEU A 108 6.83 -12.09 6.42
N TYR A 109 7.78 -12.59 5.67
CA TYR A 109 8.76 -13.60 6.11
C TYR A 109 10.16 -13.02 6.01
N GLU A 110 10.95 -13.20 7.10
CA GLU A 110 12.31 -12.69 7.18
C GLU A 110 13.26 -13.80 7.66
N GLN A 111 14.05 -14.30 6.74
CA GLN A 111 15.09 -15.30 7.05
C GLN A 111 16.39 -14.61 7.47
N GLY A 112 17.00 -15.05 8.57
CA GLY A 112 18.36 -14.61 8.91
C GLY A 112 19.34 -14.96 7.78
N SER A 113 20.02 -13.95 7.24
CA SER A 113 20.84 -14.10 6.03
C SER A 113 22.07 -14.97 6.26
N THR A 114 22.30 -15.91 5.32
CA THR A 114 23.55 -16.70 5.23
C THR A 114 24.43 -16.20 4.09
N ARG A 115 24.46 -14.90 3.86
CA ARG A 115 25.35 -14.29 2.87
C ARG A 115 26.79 -14.76 3.10
N GLY A 116 27.41 -15.35 2.06
CA GLY A 116 28.69 -16.02 2.15
C GLY A 116 28.57 -17.54 2.33
N HIS A 117 27.34 -18.11 2.27
CA HIS A 117 26.96 -19.53 2.25
C HIS A 117 27.09 -20.27 3.56
N LEU A 118 27.82 -19.74 4.54
CA LEU A 118 28.02 -20.32 5.86
C LEU A 118 28.14 -19.20 6.90
N ARG A 119 27.37 -19.29 7.97
CA ARG A 119 27.38 -18.34 9.08
C ARG A 119 27.35 -19.03 10.42
N ASN A 120 28.27 -18.65 11.31
CA ASN A 120 28.15 -18.96 12.72
C ASN A 120 27.22 -17.99 13.39
N THR A 121 26.15 -18.51 14.00
CA THR A 121 25.12 -17.71 14.69
C THR A 121 24.99 -18.17 16.14
N PRO A 122 24.34 -17.41 17.03
CA PRO A 122 24.04 -17.85 18.39
C PRO A 122 23.23 -19.16 18.43
N SER A 123 22.48 -19.48 17.37
CA SER A 123 21.66 -20.69 17.23
C SER A 123 22.41 -21.83 16.48
N GLY A 124 23.73 -21.71 16.33
CA GLY A 124 24.55 -22.69 15.63
C GLY A 124 24.98 -22.25 14.22
N GLU A 125 25.52 -23.18 13.47
CA GLU A 125 25.99 -22.94 12.11
C GLU A 125 24.83 -22.99 11.13
N TRP A 126 24.67 -21.92 10.32
CA TRP A 126 23.67 -21.84 9.28
C TRP A 126 24.32 -21.90 7.89
N THR A 127 23.85 -22.83 7.08
CA THR A 127 24.26 -22.96 5.68
C THR A 127 23.24 -22.29 4.76
N PHE A 128 23.64 -21.92 3.55
CA PHE A 128 22.73 -21.41 2.53
C PHE A 128 21.60 -22.42 2.20
N GLY A 129 21.93 -23.72 2.14
CA GLY A 129 20.91 -24.76 1.95
C GLY A 129 19.87 -24.82 3.09
N TRP A 130 20.28 -24.52 4.32
CA TRP A 130 19.38 -24.45 5.46
C TRP A 130 18.39 -23.27 5.34
N THR A 131 18.84 -22.09 4.91
CA THR A 131 17.96 -20.94 4.71
C THR A 131 17.00 -21.12 3.54
N ILE A 132 17.45 -21.74 2.43
CA ILE A 132 16.56 -22.13 1.32
C ILE A 132 15.46 -23.06 1.82
N ARG A 133 15.82 -24.09 2.61
CA ARG A 133 14.84 -25.02 3.18
C ARG A 133 13.78 -24.32 4.01
N ASN A 134 14.16 -23.36 4.86
CA ASN A 134 13.23 -22.62 5.71
C ASN A 134 12.24 -21.81 4.88
N GLN A 135 12.70 -21.06 3.88
CA GLN A 135 11.85 -20.28 2.99
C GLN A 135 10.91 -21.19 2.17
N ALA A 136 11.40 -22.29 1.64
CA ALA A 136 10.57 -23.24 0.90
C ALA A 136 9.49 -23.88 1.79
N LEU A 137 9.84 -24.25 3.04
CA LEU A 137 8.87 -24.81 3.99
C LEU A 137 7.81 -23.78 4.40
N ALA A 138 8.20 -22.53 4.65
CA ALA A 138 7.26 -21.45 4.95
C ALA A 138 6.29 -21.24 3.78
N SER A 139 6.77 -21.24 2.55
CA SER A 139 5.94 -21.14 1.35
C SER A 139 4.95 -22.30 1.24
N CYS A 140 5.40 -23.54 1.42
CA CYS A 140 4.53 -24.73 1.40
C CYS A 140 3.49 -24.67 2.52
N ALA A 141 3.88 -24.27 3.73
CA ALA A 141 2.96 -24.13 4.86
C ALA A 141 1.88 -23.05 4.60
N THR A 142 2.23 -21.95 3.93
CA THR A 142 1.28 -20.94 3.50
C THR A 142 0.27 -21.51 2.49
N LEU A 143 0.71 -22.30 1.52
CA LEU A 143 -0.18 -22.95 0.56
C LEU A 143 -1.12 -23.96 1.24
N GLU A 144 -0.63 -24.72 2.23
CA GLU A 144 -1.45 -25.63 3.05
C GLU A 144 -2.51 -24.85 3.83
N ALA A 145 -2.12 -23.73 4.47
CA ALA A 145 -3.05 -22.86 5.18
C ALA A 145 -4.09 -22.25 4.25
N ALA A 146 -3.67 -21.69 3.11
CA ALA A 146 -4.57 -21.10 2.12
C ALA A 146 -5.58 -22.13 1.59
N LYS A 147 -5.15 -23.37 1.35
CA LYS A 147 -6.05 -24.48 0.97
C LYS A 147 -7.04 -24.79 2.08
N ALA A 148 -6.59 -24.93 3.32
CA ALA A 148 -7.45 -25.27 4.46
C ALA A 148 -8.45 -24.16 4.80
N MET A 149 -8.08 -22.90 4.57
CA MET A 149 -8.84 -21.70 4.91
C MET A 149 -9.55 -21.09 3.68
N CYS A 150 -9.53 -21.73 2.51
CA CYS A 150 -9.94 -21.11 1.24
C CYS A 150 -11.32 -20.45 1.29
N THR A 151 -12.33 -21.11 1.83
CA THR A 151 -13.69 -20.56 1.95
C THR A 151 -13.71 -19.29 2.82
N ARG A 152 -12.95 -19.27 3.91
CA ARG A 152 -12.89 -18.11 4.82
C ARG A 152 -12.12 -16.93 4.18
N LEU A 153 -11.05 -17.21 3.46
CA LEU A 153 -10.28 -16.19 2.76
C LEU A 153 -11.08 -15.54 1.63
N LEU A 154 -11.83 -16.35 0.87
CA LEU A 154 -12.75 -15.84 -0.15
C LEU A 154 -13.88 -15.00 0.46
N ALA A 155 -14.49 -15.50 1.54
CA ALA A 155 -15.54 -14.76 2.27
C ALA A 155 -14.99 -13.43 2.82
N TYR A 156 -13.81 -13.45 3.45
CA TYR A 156 -13.16 -12.24 3.97
C TYR A 156 -12.98 -11.17 2.89
N GLN A 157 -12.43 -11.52 1.72
CA GLN A 157 -12.22 -10.55 0.66
C GLN A 157 -13.52 -9.98 0.12
N LYS A 158 -14.55 -10.84 -0.08
CA LYS A 158 -15.88 -10.39 -0.50
C LYS A 158 -16.49 -9.42 0.52
N GLU A 159 -16.53 -9.82 1.80
CA GLU A 159 -17.08 -9.02 2.89
C GLU A 159 -16.31 -7.71 3.08
N TYR A 160 -15.00 -7.74 2.86
CA TYR A 160 -14.15 -6.53 2.90
C TYR A 160 -14.67 -5.47 1.93
N TYR A 161 -14.88 -5.82 0.66
CA TYR A 161 -15.37 -4.87 -0.34
C TYR A 161 -16.80 -4.40 -0.06
N GLU A 162 -17.70 -5.30 0.36
CA GLU A 162 -19.08 -4.97 0.70
C GLU A 162 -19.12 -3.97 1.89
N ARG A 163 -18.35 -4.26 2.92
CA ARG A 163 -18.25 -3.44 4.13
C ARG A 163 -17.64 -2.06 3.82
N THR A 164 -16.47 -2.00 3.19
CA THR A 164 -15.78 -0.73 2.90
C THR A 164 -16.61 0.16 1.99
N ALA A 165 -17.31 -0.39 1.00
CA ALA A 165 -18.24 0.36 0.15
C ALA A 165 -19.46 0.90 0.94
N SER A 166 -19.97 0.12 1.91
CA SER A 166 -21.07 0.56 2.78
C SER A 166 -20.64 1.64 3.75
N GLU A 167 -19.48 1.48 4.38
CA GLU A 167 -18.90 2.44 5.34
C GLU A 167 -18.57 3.76 4.65
N ALA A 168 -17.94 3.72 3.48
CA ALA A 168 -17.55 4.90 2.72
C ALA A 168 -18.73 5.84 2.43
N ARG A 169 -19.93 5.30 2.25
CA ARG A 169 -21.16 6.13 2.03
C ARG A 169 -21.65 6.83 3.29
N LYS A 170 -21.18 6.41 4.47
CA LYS A 170 -21.59 6.97 5.77
C LYS A 170 -20.52 7.87 6.39
N GLU A 171 -19.34 7.93 5.78
CA GLU A 171 -18.21 8.74 6.24
C GLU A 171 -18.58 10.24 6.22
N ALA A 172 -18.05 10.99 7.18
CA ALA A 172 -18.21 12.44 7.22
C ALA A 172 -17.53 13.13 6.02
N VAL A 173 -16.41 12.56 5.55
CA VAL A 173 -15.71 12.98 4.35
C VAL A 173 -16.14 12.06 3.20
N GLN A 174 -16.88 12.61 2.25
CA GLN A 174 -17.38 11.87 1.09
C GLN A 174 -16.44 11.93 -0.12
N GLY A 175 -15.45 12.79 -0.09
CA GLY A 175 -14.44 12.92 -1.12
C GLY A 175 -13.46 14.05 -0.85
N TYR A 176 -12.57 14.23 -1.79
CA TYR A 176 -11.54 15.27 -1.78
C TYR A 176 -11.60 16.06 -3.08
N VAL A 177 -11.59 17.40 -2.97
CA VAL A 177 -11.35 18.28 -4.11
C VAL A 177 -9.90 18.72 -4.06
N PHE A 178 -9.22 18.69 -5.18
CA PHE A 178 -7.83 19.09 -5.26
C PHE A 178 -7.50 19.86 -6.54
N ASP A 179 -6.48 20.69 -6.45
CA ASP A 179 -5.89 21.46 -7.55
C ASP A 179 -4.36 21.32 -7.49
N THR A 180 -3.73 21.28 -8.63
CA THR A 180 -2.27 21.22 -8.77
C THR A 180 -1.62 22.59 -8.89
N ARG A 181 -2.33 23.63 -8.47
CA ARG A 181 -1.89 25.04 -8.53
C ARG A 181 -1.45 25.46 -9.93
N GLY A 182 -2.20 24.98 -10.95
CA GLY A 182 -1.93 25.25 -12.36
C GLY A 182 -0.79 24.44 -12.99
N SER A 183 -0.12 23.56 -12.25
CA SER A 183 0.93 22.71 -12.78
C SER A 183 0.34 21.50 -13.48
N LYS A 184 0.34 21.52 -14.82
CA LYS A 184 -0.16 20.40 -15.64
C LYS A 184 0.68 19.13 -15.52
N SER A 185 1.99 19.24 -15.32
CA SER A 185 2.87 18.08 -15.12
C SER A 185 2.63 17.41 -13.78
N VAL A 186 2.43 18.18 -12.71
CA VAL A 186 2.03 17.62 -11.40
C VAL A 186 0.68 16.93 -11.50
N ALA A 187 -0.29 17.55 -12.19
CA ALA A 187 -1.60 16.94 -12.46
C ALA A 187 -1.44 15.59 -13.16
N PHE A 188 -0.64 15.54 -14.23
CA PHE A 188 -0.38 14.33 -14.98
C PHE A 188 0.16 13.21 -14.06
N HIS A 189 1.25 13.46 -13.33
CA HIS A 189 1.88 12.45 -12.49
C HIS A 189 0.99 11.97 -11.33
N PHE A 190 0.22 12.88 -10.73
CA PHE A 190 -0.74 12.51 -9.71
C PHE A 190 -1.88 11.64 -10.27
N LEU A 191 -2.46 12.03 -11.40
CA LEU A 191 -3.53 11.27 -12.05
C LEU A 191 -3.05 9.90 -12.55
N GLU A 192 -1.82 9.81 -13.07
CA GLU A 192 -1.18 8.53 -13.40
C GLU A 192 -1.06 7.62 -12.18
N ASN A 193 -0.66 8.18 -11.03
CA ASN A 193 -0.58 7.41 -9.80
C ASN A 193 -1.97 6.92 -9.36
N MET A 194 -3.00 7.78 -9.41
CA MET A 194 -4.38 7.36 -9.12
C MET A 194 -4.84 6.24 -10.06
N ALA A 195 -4.53 6.33 -11.34
CA ALA A 195 -4.87 5.30 -12.32
C ALA A 195 -4.16 3.95 -12.02
N ARG A 196 -2.89 3.96 -11.60
CA ARG A 196 -2.15 2.75 -11.18
C ARG A 196 -2.78 2.05 -9.98
N HIS A 197 -3.43 2.81 -9.09
CA HIS A 197 -4.19 2.28 -7.95
C HIS A 197 -5.66 2.00 -8.29
N HIS A 198 -6.06 2.12 -9.55
CA HIS A 198 -7.46 1.98 -9.99
C HIS A 198 -8.43 2.90 -9.25
N ILE A 199 -7.97 4.08 -8.80
CA ILE A 199 -8.77 5.10 -8.14
C ILE A 199 -9.44 5.97 -9.20
N GLU A 200 -10.76 6.10 -9.09
CA GLU A 200 -11.54 6.95 -9.96
C GLU A 200 -11.39 8.42 -9.56
N VAL A 201 -11.07 9.24 -10.55
CA VAL A 201 -10.96 10.70 -10.43
C VAL A 201 -11.87 11.35 -11.44
N TYR A 202 -12.48 12.48 -11.06
CA TYR A 202 -13.43 13.22 -11.88
C TYR A 202 -12.96 14.66 -12.01
N GLN A 203 -13.28 15.30 -13.15
CA GLN A 203 -13.15 16.75 -13.26
C GLN A 203 -14.12 17.44 -12.32
N LEU A 204 -13.74 18.60 -11.79
CA LEU A 204 -14.65 19.41 -10.98
C LEU A 204 -15.75 20.00 -11.89
N ALA A 205 -17.03 19.70 -11.59
CA ALA A 205 -18.17 20.09 -12.43
C ALA A 205 -18.48 21.60 -12.38
N LYS A 206 -18.16 22.27 -11.25
CA LYS A 206 -18.41 23.69 -10.98
C LYS A 206 -17.42 24.20 -9.95
N ASP A 207 -17.20 25.51 -9.93
CA ASP A 207 -16.38 26.16 -8.91
C ASP A 207 -16.85 25.80 -7.50
N TYR A 208 -15.90 25.59 -6.61
CA TYR A 208 -16.15 25.17 -5.25
C TYR A 208 -15.29 25.97 -4.26
N GLN A 209 -15.97 26.50 -3.24
CA GLN A 209 -15.34 27.17 -2.10
C GLN A 209 -15.31 26.23 -0.90
N ALA A 210 -14.14 25.85 -0.44
CA ALA A 210 -13.97 25.05 0.76
C ALA A 210 -13.72 25.91 2.00
N ALA A 211 -13.71 25.27 3.17
CA ALA A 211 -13.32 25.93 4.41
C ALA A 211 -11.87 26.48 4.33
N GLY A 212 -11.59 27.55 5.07
CA GLY A 212 -10.26 28.18 5.07
C GLY A 212 -9.96 29.00 3.82
N ASN A 213 -10.98 29.50 3.12
CA ASN A 213 -10.87 30.31 1.91
C ASN A 213 -10.14 29.65 0.74
N LYS A 214 -10.16 28.32 0.69
CA LYS A 214 -9.62 27.56 -0.45
C LYS A 214 -10.63 27.55 -1.59
N GLU A 215 -10.19 27.99 -2.77
CA GLU A 215 -11.01 28.08 -3.98
C GLU A 215 -10.54 27.08 -5.02
N PHE A 216 -11.47 26.32 -5.58
CA PHE A 216 -11.22 25.35 -6.63
C PHE A 216 -12.04 25.68 -7.86
N GLN A 217 -11.38 25.82 -9.01
CA GLN A 217 -12.01 26.25 -10.23
C GLN A 217 -12.32 25.07 -11.17
N LYS A 218 -13.51 25.11 -11.77
CA LYS A 218 -13.84 24.20 -12.87
C LYS A 218 -12.79 24.32 -14.00
N GLY A 219 -12.33 23.15 -14.49
CA GLY A 219 -11.35 23.09 -15.57
C GLY A 219 -9.89 22.99 -15.11
N SER A 220 -9.59 23.28 -13.82
CA SER A 220 -8.25 23.07 -13.25
C SER A 220 -8.24 22.14 -12.05
N ALA A 221 -9.39 21.97 -11.38
CA ALA A 221 -9.52 21.15 -10.20
C ALA A 221 -10.24 19.82 -10.48
N TYR A 222 -10.04 18.88 -9.58
CA TYR A 222 -10.49 17.49 -9.68
C TYR A 222 -11.18 17.04 -8.40
N VAL A 223 -11.93 15.94 -8.48
CA VAL A 223 -12.65 15.33 -7.35
C VAL A 223 -12.33 13.85 -7.27
N ILE A 224 -11.96 13.36 -6.09
CA ILE A 224 -11.85 11.94 -5.78
C ILE A 224 -12.98 11.59 -4.80
N PRO A 225 -13.98 10.78 -5.19
CA PRO A 225 -14.98 10.27 -4.27
C PRO A 225 -14.36 9.20 -3.35
N VAL A 226 -14.70 9.19 -2.07
CA VAL A 226 -14.32 8.10 -1.15
C VAL A 226 -15.13 6.84 -1.41
N ALA A 227 -16.42 6.98 -1.76
CA ALA A 227 -17.30 5.86 -2.04
C ALA A 227 -17.05 5.24 -3.42
N GLN A 228 -15.96 4.50 -3.56
CA GLN A 228 -15.59 3.73 -4.74
C GLN A 228 -15.00 2.36 -4.33
N LYS A 229 -14.71 1.49 -5.30
CA LYS A 229 -14.25 0.11 -5.04
C LYS A 229 -13.07 0.06 -4.07
N TYR A 230 -12.07 0.91 -4.27
CA TYR A 230 -10.86 0.96 -3.47
C TYR A 230 -10.87 2.11 -2.45
N SER A 231 -11.99 2.27 -1.74
CA SER A 231 -12.22 3.35 -0.78
C SER A 231 -11.15 3.45 0.31
N THR A 232 -10.67 2.32 0.81
CA THR A 232 -9.60 2.29 1.81
C THR A 232 -8.32 2.92 1.27
N MET A 233 -7.93 2.58 0.03
CA MET A 233 -6.75 3.18 -0.59
C MET A 233 -6.90 4.68 -0.81
N VAL A 234 -8.08 5.17 -1.21
CA VAL A 234 -8.34 6.62 -1.27
C VAL A 234 -8.07 7.29 0.07
N LYS A 235 -8.57 6.71 1.16
CA LYS A 235 -8.34 7.25 2.51
C LYS A 235 -6.85 7.24 2.87
N VAL A 236 -6.16 6.13 2.62
CA VAL A 236 -4.72 5.99 2.85
C VAL A 236 -3.91 7.07 2.16
N LEU A 237 -4.14 7.28 0.86
CA LEU A 237 -3.36 8.24 0.08
C LEU A 237 -3.63 9.71 0.45
N MET A 238 -4.83 9.98 0.97
CA MET A 238 -5.28 11.34 1.29
C MET A 238 -5.23 11.67 2.79
N GLU A 239 -4.91 10.68 3.65
CA GLU A 239 -4.87 10.91 5.10
C GLU A 239 -3.69 11.78 5.54
N ASP A 240 -3.90 12.44 6.66
CA ASP A 240 -2.88 13.16 7.41
C ASP A 240 -2.69 12.45 8.75
N CYS A 241 -1.75 11.49 8.79
CA CYS A 241 -1.50 10.69 9.99
C CYS A 241 -0.60 11.46 10.95
N LEU A 242 -1.20 12.05 11.98
CA LEU A 242 -0.50 12.88 12.97
C LEU A 242 -0.17 12.16 14.27
N GLU A 243 -0.78 11.01 14.52
CA GLU A 243 -0.63 10.28 15.79
C GLU A 243 -0.41 8.78 15.54
N TYR A 244 0.43 8.17 16.40
CA TYR A 244 0.73 6.73 16.40
C TYR A 244 0.40 6.12 17.75
N THR A 245 -0.12 4.90 17.74
CA THR A 245 -0.45 4.15 18.97
C THR A 245 0.79 3.77 19.77
N ASP A 246 1.90 3.48 19.08
CA ASP A 246 3.20 3.19 19.70
C ASP A 246 4.10 4.44 19.61
N SER A 247 4.35 5.08 20.73
CA SER A 247 5.19 6.29 20.81
C SER A 247 6.66 6.06 20.41
N THR A 248 7.10 4.81 20.38
CA THR A 248 8.44 4.42 19.92
C THR A 248 8.45 3.90 18.50
N PHE A 249 7.28 3.84 17.87
CA PHE A 249 7.17 3.43 16.48
C PHE A 249 7.82 4.45 15.57
N TYR A 250 8.64 3.95 14.67
CA TYR A 250 9.34 4.74 13.67
C TYR A 250 9.29 4.02 12.32
N ASP A 251 8.86 4.74 11.30
CA ASP A 251 9.01 4.36 9.90
C ASP A 251 9.57 5.55 9.13
N ILE A 252 10.50 5.30 8.21
CA ILE A 252 11.08 6.30 7.34
C ILE A 252 10.22 6.60 6.11
N SER A 253 9.07 5.95 6.01
CA SER A 253 8.15 6.05 4.88
C SER A 253 7.13 7.15 5.10
N THR A 254 6.77 7.86 4.03
CA THR A 254 5.72 8.88 4.01
C THR A 254 4.78 8.62 2.86
N TRP A 255 3.52 9.03 2.99
CA TRP A 255 2.48 8.69 2.02
C TRP A 255 1.40 9.75 1.79
N THR A 256 1.35 10.83 2.56
CA THR A 256 0.34 11.87 2.40
C THR A 256 0.49 12.56 1.05
N PHE A 257 -0.26 12.14 0.07
CA PHE A 257 -0.13 12.58 -1.33
C PHE A 257 -0.41 14.06 -1.55
N PRO A 258 -1.38 14.71 -0.88
CA PRO A 258 -1.53 16.14 -0.97
C PRO A 258 -0.24 16.93 -0.74
N TYR A 259 0.57 16.52 0.24
CA TYR A 259 1.86 17.15 0.51
C TYR A 259 2.94 16.72 -0.49
N ALA A 260 3.02 15.42 -0.78
CA ALA A 260 4.03 14.88 -1.70
C ALA A 260 3.94 15.48 -3.11
N PHE A 261 2.71 15.75 -3.58
CA PHE A 261 2.46 16.36 -4.89
C PHE A 261 2.21 17.87 -4.81
N ASN A 262 2.38 18.51 -3.64
CA ASN A 262 2.14 19.94 -3.43
C ASN A 262 0.74 20.37 -3.94
N LEU A 263 -0.30 19.58 -3.64
CA LEU A 263 -1.67 19.88 -4.02
C LEU A 263 -2.30 20.89 -3.07
N GLU A 264 -3.11 21.78 -3.62
CA GLU A 264 -4.17 22.41 -2.82
C GLU A 264 -5.29 21.38 -2.69
N CYS A 265 -5.66 20.99 -1.47
CA CYS A 265 -6.62 19.93 -1.24
C CYS A 265 -7.59 20.29 -0.12
N ALA A 266 -8.85 19.84 -0.25
CA ALA A 266 -9.85 19.99 0.79
C ALA A 266 -10.81 18.79 0.84
N PRO A 267 -11.13 18.26 2.04
CA PRO A 267 -12.18 17.27 2.21
C PRO A 267 -13.57 17.88 1.96
N VAL A 268 -14.48 17.09 1.38
CA VAL A 268 -15.85 17.51 1.10
C VAL A 268 -16.88 16.55 1.71
N LYS A 269 -17.99 17.11 2.20
CA LYS A 269 -19.10 16.36 2.81
C LYS A 269 -20.05 15.75 1.79
N SER A 270 -19.96 16.15 0.53
CA SER A 270 -20.77 15.61 -0.56
C SER A 270 -20.09 15.85 -1.90
N VAL A 271 -20.04 14.83 -2.73
CA VAL A 271 -19.47 14.88 -4.08
C VAL A 271 -20.51 14.96 -5.18
N ALA A 272 -21.79 14.74 -4.86
CA ALA A 272 -22.89 14.56 -5.84
C ALA A 272 -23.05 15.69 -6.86
N ARG A 273 -22.68 16.95 -6.50
CA ARG A 273 -22.76 18.10 -7.38
C ARG A 273 -21.39 18.65 -7.81
N LEU A 274 -20.33 17.93 -7.45
CA LEU A 274 -18.95 18.34 -7.71
C LEU A 274 -18.30 17.45 -8.77
N MET A 275 -18.78 16.22 -8.95
CA MET A 275 -18.27 15.30 -9.96
C MET A 275 -18.78 15.68 -11.34
N GLY A 276 -17.86 15.95 -12.25
CA GLY A 276 -18.05 16.10 -13.68
C GLY A 276 -17.71 14.83 -14.43
N ASP A 277 -17.02 14.94 -15.56
CA ASP A 277 -16.60 13.80 -16.35
C ASP A 277 -15.48 13.02 -15.64
N ARG A 278 -15.55 11.69 -15.70
CA ARG A 278 -14.50 10.82 -15.22
C ARG A 278 -13.25 10.97 -16.08
N ILE A 279 -12.09 10.95 -15.43
CA ILE A 279 -10.81 10.95 -16.14
C ILE A 279 -10.53 9.52 -16.62
N GLU A 280 -10.79 9.28 -17.91
CA GLU A 280 -10.55 7.97 -18.54
C GLU A 280 -9.17 7.91 -19.18
N ARG A 281 -8.60 9.04 -19.53
CA ARG A 281 -7.30 9.15 -20.18
C ARG A 281 -6.54 10.35 -19.62
N ASN A 282 -5.26 10.13 -19.40
CA ASN A 282 -4.35 11.14 -18.90
C ASN A 282 -3.17 11.28 -19.89
N ASP A 283 -3.17 12.35 -20.66
CA ASP A 283 -2.11 12.62 -21.63
C ASP A 283 -1.04 13.53 -21.03
N PHE A 284 0.23 13.21 -21.28
CA PHE A 284 1.33 14.06 -20.83
C PHE A 284 1.21 15.46 -21.45
N PRO A 285 1.29 16.53 -20.66
CA PRO A 285 1.10 17.90 -21.15
C PRO A 285 2.18 18.27 -22.17
N GLN A 286 1.74 18.77 -23.31
CA GLN A 286 2.65 19.24 -24.35
C GLN A 286 3.23 20.60 -23.95
N GLY A 287 4.55 20.68 -23.97
CA GLY A 287 5.28 21.94 -23.80
C GLY A 287 5.32 22.75 -25.09
N ARG A 288 5.46 24.06 -24.97
CA ARG A 288 5.68 24.95 -26.09
C ARG A 288 6.87 25.84 -25.80
N LEU A 289 7.85 25.83 -26.70
CA LEU A 289 8.96 26.78 -26.68
C LEU A 289 8.46 28.14 -27.23
N ILE A 290 8.60 29.18 -26.44
CA ILE A 290 8.27 30.55 -26.80
C ILE A 290 9.56 31.36 -26.83
N GLY A 291 9.93 31.91 -28.00
CA GLY A 291 11.22 32.54 -28.22
C GLY A 291 12.21 31.56 -28.86
N GLY A 292 13.29 32.01 -29.46
CA GLY A 292 14.05 31.10 -30.29
C GLY A 292 15.53 31.37 -30.45
N GLU A 293 16.06 32.40 -29.82
CA GLU A 293 17.46 32.81 -30.07
C GLU A 293 18.39 32.61 -28.88
N SER A 294 17.97 31.94 -27.82
CA SER A 294 18.82 31.58 -26.69
C SER A 294 19.72 30.37 -27.02
N ARG A 295 21.03 30.51 -26.71
CA ARG A 295 21.99 29.39 -26.76
C ARG A 295 22.01 28.60 -25.44
N VAL A 296 20.86 28.39 -24.80
CA VAL A 296 20.75 27.63 -23.54
C VAL A 296 20.25 26.25 -23.88
N GLY A 297 21.04 25.24 -23.57
CA GLY A 297 20.66 23.83 -23.64
C GLY A 297 20.31 23.32 -22.26
N TYR A 298 19.25 22.50 -22.17
CA TYR A 298 18.94 21.72 -20.97
C TYR A 298 19.36 20.26 -21.22
N VAL A 299 20.04 19.68 -20.24
CA VAL A 299 20.35 18.25 -20.23
C VAL A 299 19.45 17.64 -19.15
N PHE A 300 18.70 16.60 -19.51
CA PHE A 300 17.82 15.85 -18.61
C PHE A 300 18.52 14.58 -18.17
#